data_65311d9a1188a16dc0258766ef54e923
#
_entry.id   65311d9a1188a16dc0258766ef54e923
#
_cell.length_a   1.000
_cell.length_b   1.000
_cell.length_c   1.000
_cell.angle_alpha   90.00
_cell.angle_beta   90.00
_cell.angle_gamma   90.00
#
_symmetry.space_group_name_H-M   'P 1'
#
loop_
_entity.id
_entity.type
_entity.pdbx_description
1 polymer ?
#
loop_
_entity_poly.entity_id
_entity_poly.type
_entity_poly.pdbx_seq_one_letter_code
_entity_poly.pdbx_strand_id
1 'polypeptide(L)'
;MKFLINLLILSFITCFQSSNYSQNIGFEVDNNKGTINNIFLKNNQIIFEIDSNVNEIKNIYIFSNQSNADSFLNNPIFDLKPRRKIELHKGVNLYIDAYSNVDYAKNFTDNVRAEIVGSITQVDDIKIEYFKKIGQNSTIGIVGKLKSVNGIPISYHKNYSENQRAGYTGKLEKIGNTTFKYHNLHRNSISANYVGKIKEIGSLKINYNEDYSANVNKGFVGKLKNIGNVNFNYFKNTYNNNASGITGKFQSITGADNRFVIY
;
A
#
# COMPACT_ATOMS: atom_id res chain seq x y z
N MET A 1 -26.41 -48.73 -11.10
CA MET A 1 -25.99 -48.17 -9.81
C MET A 1 -24.53 -47.74 -9.72
N LYS A 2 -23.55 -48.46 -10.34
CA LYS A 2 -22.12 -48.07 -10.38
C LYS A 2 -21.81 -46.78 -11.20
N PHE A 3 -22.62 -46.47 -12.21
CA PHE A 3 -22.39 -45.28 -13.06
C PHE A 3 -22.76 -43.96 -12.41
N LEU A 4 -23.77 -43.98 -11.51
CA LEU A 4 -24.18 -42.76 -10.78
C LEU A 4 -23.19 -42.37 -9.67
N ILE A 5 -22.50 -43.33 -9.08
CA ILE A 5 -21.51 -43.07 -8.00
C ILE A 5 -20.25 -42.40 -8.58
N ASN A 6 -19.82 -42.79 -9.79
CA ASN A 6 -18.67 -42.17 -10.44
C ASN A 6 -18.95 -40.72 -10.89
N LEU A 7 -20.19 -40.40 -11.26
CA LEU A 7 -20.57 -39.02 -11.63
C LEU A 7 -20.63 -38.09 -10.41
N LEU A 8 -21.04 -38.62 -9.24
CA LEU A 8 -21.06 -37.86 -7.98
C LEU A 8 -19.65 -37.58 -7.43
N ILE A 9 -18.72 -38.50 -7.61
CA ILE A 9 -17.31 -38.32 -7.21
C ILE A 9 -16.62 -37.30 -8.12
N LEU A 10 -16.90 -37.29 -9.42
CA LEU A 10 -16.35 -36.30 -10.34
C LEU A 10 -16.88 -34.87 -10.07
N SER A 11 -18.16 -34.73 -9.65
CA SER A 11 -18.72 -33.43 -9.32
C SER A 11 -18.22 -32.88 -7.97
N PHE A 12 -17.76 -33.73 -7.05
CA PHE A 12 -17.16 -33.30 -5.79
C PHE A 12 -15.69 -32.88 -5.93
N ILE A 13 -14.96 -33.40 -6.93
CA ILE A 13 -13.56 -33.02 -7.16
C ILE A 13 -13.45 -31.65 -7.86
N THR A 14 -14.47 -31.20 -8.59
CA THR A 14 -14.47 -29.89 -9.23
C THR A 14 -14.87 -28.72 -8.30
N CYS A 15 -15.36 -29.01 -7.09
CA CYS A 15 -15.73 -27.97 -6.11
C CYS A 15 -14.58 -27.55 -5.16
N PHE A 16 -13.43 -28.21 -5.21
CA PHE A 16 -12.22 -27.83 -4.46
C PHE A 16 -11.11 -27.25 -5.36
N GLN A 17 -11.46 -26.53 -6.41
CA GLN A 17 -10.55 -25.47 -6.83
C GLN A 17 -10.68 -24.35 -5.78
N SER A 18 -9.90 -24.45 -4.71
CA SER A 18 -9.52 -23.28 -3.94
C SER A 18 -9.00 -22.29 -4.99
N SER A 19 -9.80 -21.28 -5.31
CA SER A 19 -9.30 -20.10 -5.99
C SER A 19 -8.14 -19.63 -5.12
N ASN A 20 -6.91 -19.90 -5.55
CA ASN A 20 -5.71 -19.27 -5.02
C ASN A 20 -5.90 -17.78 -5.36
N TYR A 21 -6.67 -17.07 -4.53
CA TYR A 21 -6.65 -15.63 -4.51
C TYR A 21 -5.24 -15.27 -4.08
N SER A 22 -4.39 -15.04 -5.07
CA SER A 22 -3.07 -14.50 -4.82
C SER A 22 -3.28 -13.22 -4.04
N GLN A 23 -2.80 -13.20 -2.80
CA GLN A 23 -2.82 -12.00 -1.98
C GLN A 23 -2.07 -10.92 -2.75
N ASN A 24 -2.72 -9.77 -2.96
CA ASN A 24 -2.14 -8.68 -3.74
C ASN A 24 -1.75 -7.48 -2.87
N ILE A 25 -2.01 -7.56 -1.56
CA ILE A 25 -1.75 -6.47 -0.61
C ILE A 25 -0.98 -7.04 0.59
N GLY A 26 0.07 -6.33 0.98
CA GLY A 26 0.80 -6.58 2.22
C GLY A 26 0.85 -5.33 3.09
N PHE A 27 0.87 -5.48 4.41
CA PHE A 27 1.00 -4.41 5.38
C PHE A 27 2.17 -4.67 6.30
N GLU A 28 3.07 -3.71 6.38
CA GLU A 28 4.07 -3.63 7.45
C GLU A 28 3.49 -2.80 8.59
N VAL A 29 3.30 -3.41 9.75
CA VAL A 29 2.68 -2.78 10.92
C VAL A 29 3.72 -2.57 12.02
N ASP A 30 3.85 -1.32 12.49
CA ASP A 30 4.60 -1.02 13.72
C ASP A 30 3.71 -1.36 14.93
N ASN A 31 3.93 -2.54 15.48
CA ASN A 31 3.17 -3.02 16.63
C ASN A 31 3.34 -2.13 17.88
N ASN A 32 4.49 -1.47 18.05
CA ASN A 32 4.71 -0.58 19.19
C ASN A 32 3.87 0.69 19.09
N LYS A 33 3.79 1.28 17.91
CA LYS A 33 3.01 2.49 17.65
C LYS A 33 1.55 2.19 17.32
N GLY A 34 1.23 0.98 16.86
CA GLY A 34 -0.09 0.62 16.34
C GLY A 34 -0.41 1.37 15.05
N THR A 35 0.57 1.49 14.16
CA THR A 35 0.45 2.19 12.87
C THR A 35 0.90 1.31 11.72
N ILE A 36 0.37 1.55 10.54
CA ILE A 36 0.91 0.98 9.30
C ILE A 36 2.13 1.83 8.91
N ASN A 37 3.26 1.20 8.64
CA ASN A 37 4.46 1.85 8.13
C ASN A 37 4.46 1.86 6.60
N ASN A 38 4.40 0.67 6.00
CA ASN A 38 4.42 0.50 4.56
C ASN A 38 3.26 -0.39 4.09
N ILE A 39 2.83 -0.15 2.86
CA ILE A 39 1.84 -0.94 2.16
C ILE A 39 2.49 -1.44 0.88
N PHE A 40 2.41 -2.74 0.66
CA PHE A 40 2.89 -3.39 -0.56
C PHE A 40 1.68 -3.74 -1.43
N LEU A 41 1.62 -3.19 -2.64
CA LEU A 41 0.59 -3.48 -3.62
C LEU A 41 1.22 -4.20 -4.81
N LYS A 42 0.86 -5.46 -5.01
CA LYS A 42 1.32 -6.27 -6.13
C LYS A 42 0.39 -6.11 -7.33
N ASN A 43 0.98 -5.94 -8.50
CA ASN A 43 0.31 -6.01 -9.79
C ASN A 43 1.21 -6.83 -10.74
N ASN A 44 0.85 -8.08 -10.99
CA ASN A 44 1.67 -9.06 -11.68
C ASN A 44 3.06 -9.22 -11.03
N GLN A 45 4.12 -8.96 -11.79
CA GLN A 45 5.53 -9.01 -11.35
C GLN A 45 6.04 -7.70 -10.75
N ILE A 46 5.19 -6.69 -10.60
CA ILE A 46 5.56 -5.37 -10.07
C ILE A 46 4.93 -5.19 -8.69
N ILE A 47 5.74 -4.79 -7.72
CA ILE A 47 5.26 -4.44 -6.39
C ILE A 47 5.58 -2.96 -6.12
N PHE A 48 4.56 -2.21 -5.71
CA PHE A 48 4.66 -0.85 -5.24
C PHE A 48 4.71 -0.85 -3.71
N GLU A 49 5.77 -0.32 -3.13
CA GLU A 49 5.86 -0.04 -1.70
C GLU A 49 5.46 1.43 -1.48
N ILE A 50 4.46 1.62 -0.65
CA ILE A 50 3.85 2.91 -0.35
C ILE A 50 4.15 3.23 1.12
N ASP A 51 4.80 4.36 1.39
CA ASP A 51 4.93 4.90 2.74
C ASP A 51 3.58 5.46 3.19
N SER A 52 2.99 4.86 4.21
CA SER A 52 1.66 5.22 4.71
C SER A 52 1.63 6.55 5.47
N ASN A 53 2.78 7.09 5.90
CA ASN A 53 2.85 8.35 6.61
C ASN A 53 2.70 9.54 5.66
N VAL A 54 3.29 9.44 4.47
CA VAL A 54 3.22 10.48 3.44
C VAL A 54 2.24 10.13 2.32
N ASN A 55 1.82 8.86 2.24
CA ASN A 55 0.91 8.31 1.21
C ASN A 55 1.47 8.49 -0.21
N GLU A 56 2.75 8.18 -0.37
CA GLU A 56 3.48 8.24 -1.61
C GLU A 56 4.21 6.91 -1.89
N ILE A 57 4.47 6.64 -3.18
CA ILE A 57 5.28 5.50 -3.58
C ILE A 57 6.73 5.77 -3.14
N LYS A 58 7.28 4.85 -2.37
CA LYS A 58 8.65 4.89 -1.85
C LYS A 58 9.60 4.04 -2.69
N ASN A 59 9.16 2.81 -2.97
CA ASN A 59 9.94 1.86 -3.74
C ASN A 59 9.06 1.15 -4.76
N ILE A 60 9.68 0.72 -5.86
CA ILE A 60 9.09 -0.17 -6.86
C ILE A 60 10.02 -1.36 -7.02
N TYR A 61 9.48 -2.56 -6.98
CA TYR A 61 10.19 -3.80 -7.21
C TYR A 61 9.70 -4.43 -8.49
N ILE A 62 10.59 -4.70 -9.43
CA ILE A 62 10.32 -5.40 -10.69
C ILE A 62 11.01 -6.76 -10.62
N PHE A 63 10.21 -7.80 -10.63
CA PHE A 63 10.69 -9.18 -10.58
C PHE A 63 10.72 -9.78 -11.98
N SER A 64 11.61 -10.74 -12.19
CA SER A 64 11.72 -11.49 -13.45
C SER A 64 10.46 -12.31 -13.76
N ASN A 65 9.68 -12.69 -12.74
CA ASN A 65 8.42 -13.41 -12.88
C ASN A 65 7.47 -13.17 -11.71
N GLN A 66 6.20 -13.55 -11.90
CA GLN A 66 5.15 -13.36 -10.91
C GLN A 66 5.37 -14.19 -9.63
N SER A 67 5.92 -15.40 -9.74
CA SER A 67 6.17 -16.27 -8.58
C SER A 67 7.15 -15.64 -7.59
N ASN A 68 8.18 -14.94 -8.09
CA ASN A 68 9.13 -14.22 -7.25
C ASN A 68 8.45 -13.03 -6.55
N ALA A 69 7.54 -12.33 -7.24
CA ALA A 69 6.76 -11.26 -6.64
C ALA A 69 5.80 -11.79 -5.56
N ASP A 70 5.17 -12.95 -5.79
CA ASP A 70 4.31 -13.62 -4.80
C ASP A 70 5.11 -14.03 -3.56
N SER A 71 6.28 -14.61 -3.76
CA SER A 71 7.17 -15.01 -2.69
C SER A 71 7.65 -13.82 -1.86
N PHE A 72 8.01 -12.72 -2.52
CA PHE A 72 8.39 -11.48 -1.84
C PHE A 72 7.22 -10.88 -1.05
N LEU A 73 6.01 -10.83 -1.63
CA LEU A 73 4.85 -10.28 -0.95
C LEU A 73 4.47 -11.09 0.30
N ASN A 74 4.67 -12.41 0.27
CA ASN A 74 4.41 -13.27 1.42
C ASN A 74 5.49 -13.16 2.51
N ASN A 75 6.69 -12.72 2.15
CA ASN A 75 7.80 -12.56 3.09
C ASN A 75 8.80 -11.47 2.65
N PRO A 76 8.48 -10.16 2.78
CA PRO A 76 9.31 -9.07 2.28
C PRO A 76 10.61 -8.84 3.07
N ILE A 77 10.83 -9.58 4.14
CA ILE A 77 12.00 -9.42 5.03
C ILE A 77 13.22 -10.16 4.48
N PHE A 78 13.05 -11.14 3.58
CA PHE A 78 14.14 -12.00 3.11
C PHE A 78 14.65 -11.66 1.71
N ASP A 79 15.86 -12.11 1.42
CA ASP A 79 16.77 -12.03 0.25
C ASP A 79 16.16 -12.10 -1.18
N LEU A 80 14.85 -12.04 -1.30
CA LEU A 80 14.12 -12.09 -2.57
C LEU A 80 14.03 -10.74 -3.29
N LYS A 81 14.55 -9.67 -2.69
CA LYS A 81 14.59 -8.35 -3.36
C LYS A 81 15.46 -8.44 -4.61
N PRO A 82 15.03 -7.84 -5.71
CA PRO A 82 15.90 -7.65 -6.87
C PRO A 82 17.18 -6.94 -6.45
N ARG A 83 18.34 -7.39 -6.95
CA ARG A 83 19.65 -7.08 -6.36
C ARG A 83 20.16 -5.66 -6.66
N ARG A 84 19.67 -5.02 -7.71
CA ARG A 84 20.11 -3.69 -8.13
C ARG A 84 19.13 -2.63 -7.69
N LYS A 85 19.56 -1.74 -6.80
CA LYS A 85 18.79 -0.55 -6.39
C LYS A 85 19.26 0.65 -7.20
N ILE A 86 18.32 1.38 -7.80
CA ILE A 86 18.58 2.61 -8.56
C ILE A 86 17.56 3.66 -8.11
N GLU A 87 17.98 4.91 -7.96
CA GLU A 87 17.00 5.99 -7.78
C GLU A 87 16.26 6.22 -9.09
N LEU A 88 14.94 6.10 -9.04
CA LEU A 88 14.08 6.29 -10.18
C LEU A 88 13.87 7.77 -10.48
N HIS A 89 13.37 8.52 -9.49
CA HIS A 89 13.15 9.97 -9.52
C HIS A 89 12.67 10.47 -8.14
N LYS A 90 13.16 11.64 -7.71
CA LYS A 90 12.68 12.36 -6.49
C LYS A 90 12.51 11.46 -5.26
N GLY A 91 13.52 10.64 -4.97
CA GLY A 91 13.55 9.77 -3.78
C GLY A 91 12.78 8.44 -3.91
N VAL A 92 12.10 8.19 -5.05
CA VAL A 92 11.54 6.88 -5.35
C VAL A 92 12.66 5.95 -5.81
N ASN A 93 12.81 4.78 -5.17
CA ASN A 93 13.80 3.80 -5.59
C ASN A 93 13.16 2.70 -6.44
N LEU A 94 13.93 2.22 -7.38
CA LEU A 94 13.61 1.09 -8.23
C LEU A 94 14.55 -0.08 -7.89
N TYR A 95 13.98 -1.25 -7.66
CA TYR A 95 14.71 -2.50 -7.45
C TYR A 95 14.48 -3.41 -8.65
N ILE A 96 15.55 -3.80 -9.33
CA ILE A 96 15.54 -4.59 -10.58
C ILE A 96 16.61 -5.68 -10.53
N ASP A 97 16.54 -6.62 -11.45
CA ASP A 97 17.59 -7.61 -11.63
C ASP A 97 18.92 -6.96 -12.04
N ALA A 98 20.03 -7.58 -11.65
CA ALA A 98 21.37 -7.01 -11.83
C ALA A 98 21.73 -6.73 -13.28
N TYR A 99 21.16 -7.49 -14.20
CA TYR A 99 21.46 -7.47 -15.64
C TYR A 99 20.43 -6.67 -16.47
N SER A 100 19.43 -6.06 -15.86
CA SER A 100 18.43 -5.28 -16.59
C SER A 100 19.04 -4.05 -17.26
N ASN A 101 18.64 -3.81 -18.52
CA ASN A 101 18.97 -2.60 -19.27
C ASN A 101 18.12 -1.44 -18.77
N VAL A 102 18.70 -0.26 -18.69
CA VAL A 102 18.03 0.94 -18.18
C VAL A 102 18.22 2.12 -19.13
N ASP A 103 17.11 2.69 -19.57
CA ASP A 103 17.10 3.92 -20.36
C ASP A 103 16.70 5.13 -19.51
N TYR A 104 17.30 6.26 -19.82
CA TYR A 104 17.12 7.51 -19.09
C TYR A 104 16.51 8.60 -19.97
N ALA A 105 15.73 9.48 -19.36
CA ALA A 105 15.19 10.66 -20.00
C ALA A 105 16.31 11.59 -20.46
N LYS A 106 16.41 11.83 -21.79
CA LYS A 106 17.36 12.73 -22.40
C LYS A 106 16.91 14.19 -22.23
N ASN A 107 17.83 15.12 -22.45
CA ASN A 107 17.56 16.57 -22.36
C ASN A 107 16.74 17.08 -23.56
N PHE A 108 15.48 16.65 -23.64
CA PHE A 108 14.49 17.20 -24.57
C PHE A 108 13.55 18.16 -23.83
N THR A 109 13.00 19.15 -24.54
CA THR A 109 12.12 20.18 -23.98
C THR A 109 10.99 19.58 -23.11
N ASP A 110 10.38 18.51 -23.55
CA ASP A 110 9.31 17.83 -22.82
C ASP A 110 9.78 17.23 -21.50
N ASN A 111 10.99 16.64 -21.48
CA ASN A 111 11.58 16.05 -20.27
C ASN A 111 12.03 17.13 -19.29
N VAL A 112 12.56 18.25 -19.79
CA VAL A 112 12.89 19.44 -18.96
C VAL A 112 11.63 19.99 -18.31
N ARG A 113 10.55 20.16 -19.09
CA ARG A 113 9.24 20.63 -18.56
C ARG A 113 8.62 19.66 -17.54
N ALA A 114 8.87 18.37 -17.67
CA ALA A 114 8.42 17.38 -16.71
C ALA A 114 9.37 17.20 -15.51
N GLU A 115 10.52 17.92 -15.51
CA GLU A 115 11.55 17.81 -14.45
C GLU A 115 12.12 16.39 -14.31
N ILE A 116 12.21 15.62 -15.40
CA ILE A 116 12.58 14.19 -15.39
C ILE A 116 13.91 13.90 -16.13
N VAL A 117 14.64 14.93 -16.56
CA VAL A 117 15.94 14.71 -17.21
C VAL A 117 16.86 13.90 -16.30
N GLY A 118 17.40 12.80 -16.82
CA GLY A 118 18.21 11.85 -16.05
C GLY A 118 17.42 10.83 -15.25
N SER A 119 16.07 10.92 -15.22
CA SER A 119 15.23 9.89 -14.59
C SER A 119 15.09 8.66 -15.49
N ILE A 120 14.80 7.51 -14.91
CA ILE A 120 14.63 6.26 -15.66
C ILE A 120 13.29 6.29 -16.40
N THR A 121 13.30 6.00 -17.69
CA THR A 121 12.10 5.95 -18.55
C THR A 121 11.75 4.56 -19.04
N GLN A 122 12.71 3.63 -18.97
CA GLN A 122 12.49 2.24 -19.34
C GLN A 122 13.47 1.32 -18.61
N VAL A 123 13.01 0.13 -18.29
CA VAL A 123 13.81 -0.99 -17.78
C VAL A 123 13.42 -2.22 -18.59
N ASP A 124 14.35 -2.75 -19.40
CA ASP A 124 14.07 -3.79 -20.39
C ASP A 124 12.88 -3.39 -21.29
N ASP A 125 11.76 -4.10 -21.24
CA ASP A 125 10.50 -3.80 -21.95
C ASP A 125 9.49 -3.00 -21.12
N ILE A 126 9.80 -2.72 -19.85
CA ILE A 126 8.93 -2.01 -18.91
C ILE A 126 9.08 -0.50 -19.05
N LYS A 127 8.03 0.15 -19.55
CA LYS A 127 8.00 1.62 -19.70
C LYS A 127 7.58 2.31 -18.41
N ILE A 128 8.22 3.46 -18.13
CA ILE A 128 7.94 4.31 -16.96
C ILE A 128 7.60 5.71 -17.48
N GLU A 129 6.42 6.19 -17.12
CA GLU A 129 5.95 7.51 -17.52
C GLU A 129 5.75 8.43 -16.31
N TYR A 130 5.90 9.73 -16.53
CA TYR A 130 5.78 10.77 -15.51
C TYR A 130 4.77 11.84 -15.92
N PHE A 131 4.19 12.50 -14.92
CA PHE A 131 3.32 13.64 -15.15
C PHE A 131 4.13 14.83 -15.64
N LYS A 132 3.72 15.39 -16.80
CA LYS A 132 4.29 16.60 -17.38
C LYS A 132 3.65 17.84 -16.79
N LYS A 133 4.31 18.99 -16.94
CA LYS A 133 3.79 20.32 -16.52
C LYS A 133 2.69 20.78 -17.48
N ILE A 134 1.49 20.20 -17.35
CA ILE A 134 0.31 20.49 -18.17
C ILE A 134 -0.88 20.71 -17.24
N GLY A 135 -1.65 21.79 -17.47
CA GLY A 135 -2.87 22.08 -16.69
C GLY A 135 -2.62 22.13 -15.19
N GLN A 136 -3.41 21.42 -14.40
CA GLN A 136 -3.36 21.45 -12.94
C GLN A 136 -2.19 20.66 -12.30
N ASN A 137 -1.37 19.93 -13.07
CA ASN A 137 -0.31 19.09 -12.50
C ASN A 137 0.67 19.89 -11.64
N SER A 138 1.00 21.11 -12.03
CA SER A 138 1.88 21.99 -11.24
C SER A 138 1.21 22.43 -9.94
N THR A 139 -0.07 22.78 -9.98
CA THR A 139 -0.83 23.29 -8.82
C THR A 139 -0.99 22.23 -7.74
N ILE A 140 -1.15 20.96 -8.13
CA ILE A 140 -1.30 19.84 -7.18
C ILE A 140 0.03 19.17 -6.82
N GLY A 141 1.16 19.68 -7.36
CA GLY A 141 2.49 19.17 -7.01
C GLY A 141 2.81 17.76 -7.53
N ILE A 142 2.23 17.35 -8.66
CA ILE A 142 2.48 16.01 -9.25
C ILE A 142 3.40 16.01 -10.45
N VAL A 143 3.91 17.17 -10.89
CA VAL A 143 4.89 17.25 -11.99
C VAL A 143 6.13 16.43 -11.63
N GLY A 144 6.52 15.52 -12.51
CA GLY A 144 7.61 14.57 -12.29
C GLY A 144 7.21 13.34 -11.46
N LYS A 145 6.04 13.29 -10.81
CA LYS A 145 5.58 12.05 -10.19
C LYS A 145 5.24 10.99 -11.25
N LEU A 146 5.27 9.74 -10.83
CA LEU A 146 4.92 8.60 -11.68
C LEU A 146 3.49 8.69 -12.19
N LYS A 147 3.33 8.53 -13.51
CA LYS A 147 2.04 8.47 -14.21
C LYS A 147 1.64 7.04 -14.55
N SER A 148 2.61 6.23 -14.93
CA SER A 148 2.41 4.80 -15.16
C SER A 148 3.71 4.02 -15.06
N VAL A 149 3.60 2.71 -14.74
CA VAL A 149 4.68 1.73 -14.81
C VAL A 149 4.16 0.52 -15.55
N ASN A 150 4.75 0.16 -16.68
CA ASN A 150 4.30 -0.92 -17.56
C ASN A 150 2.80 -0.84 -17.92
N GLY A 151 2.31 0.35 -18.25
CA GLY A 151 0.89 0.57 -18.54
C GLY A 151 -0.04 0.54 -17.31
N ILE A 152 0.45 0.22 -16.11
CA ILE A 152 -0.32 0.33 -14.86
C ILE A 152 -0.47 1.82 -14.53
N PRO A 153 -1.67 2.41 -14.64
CA PRO A 153 -1.87 3.84 -14.41
C PRO A 153 -1.75 4.17 -12.92
N ILE A 154 -1.20 5.34 -12.63
CA ILE A 154 -1.09 5.91 -11.29
C ILE A 154 -1.77 7.27 -11.30
N SER A 155 -2.66 7.54 -10.35
CA SER A 155 -3.31 8.84 -10.20
C SER A 155 -3.19 9.39 -8.78
N TYR A 156 -3.35 10.70 -8.68
CA TYR A 156 -3.22 11.46 -7.44
C TYR A 156 -4.44 12.35 -7.25
N HIS A 157 -4.84 12.56 -5.99
CA HIS A 157 -5.97 13.42 -5.65
C HIS A 157 -5.76 14.83 -6.19
N LYS A 158 -6.76 15.31 -6.93
CA LYS A 158 -6.76 16.64 -7.55
C LYS A 158 -7.00 17.73 -6.51
N ASN A 159 -6.77 18.97 -6.94
CA ASN A 159 -6.91 20.15 -6.11
C ASN A 159 -8.39 20.60 -5.99
N TYR A 160 -9.24 19.73 -5.43
CA TYR A 160 -10.59 20.11 -5.04
C TYR A 160 -10.59 20.63 -3.59
N SER A 161 -11.55 21.52 -3.27
CA SER A 161 -11.64 22.13 -1.95
C SER A 161 -11.69 21.11 -0.80
N GLU A 162 -12.39 20.01 -0.99
CA GLU A 162 -12.46 18.90 -0.02
C GLU A 162 -11.11 18.24 0.19
N ASN A 163 -10.36 17.98 -0.89
CA ASN A 163 -9.04 17.38 -0.84
C ASN A 163 -8.02 18.29 -0.16
N GLN A 164 -8.09 19.59 -0.42
CA GLN A 164 -7.26 20.60 0.25
C GLN A 164 -7.51 20.64 1.75
N ARG A 165 -8.78 20.76 2.16
CA ARG A 165 -9.18 20.81 3.57
C ARG A 165 -8.75 19.55 4.33
N ALA A 166 -8.87 18.40 3.70
CA ALA A 166 -8.47 17.13 4.30
C ALA A 166 -6.96 16.84 4.22
N GLY A 167 -6.17 17.67 3.52
CA GLY A 167 -4.73 17.56 3.44
C GLY A 167 -4.23 16.36 2.59
N TYR A 168 -5.02 15.91 1.61
CA TYR A 168 -4.58 14.81 0.72
C TYR A 168 -4.49 15.17 -0.77
N THR A 169 -4.60 16.47 -1.13
CA THR A 169 -4.24 16.94 -2.49
C THR A 169 -2.84 16.49 -2.86
N GLY A 170 -2.68 15.88 -4.03
CA GLY A 170 -1.40 15.35 -4.51
C GLY A 170 -0.95 14.02 -3.88
N LYS A 171 -1.71 13.48 -2.90
CA LYS A 171 -1.51 12.12 -2.41
C LYS A 171 -2.02 11.09 -3.41
N LEU A 172 -1.54 9.87 -3.28
CA LEU A 172 -1.92 8.76 -4.14
C LEU A 172 -3.44 8.51 -4.10
N GLU A 173 -4.06 8.45 -5.27
CA GLU A 173 -5.49 8.17 -5.44
C GLU A 173 -5.73 6.75 -5.95
N LYS A 174 -4.88 6.28 -6.91
CA LYS A 174 -5.07 4.99 -7.55
C LYS A 174 -3.77 4.43 -8.11
N ILE A 175 -3.60 3.11 -8.04
CA ILE A 175 -2.61 2.32 -8.79
C ILE A 175 -3.35 1.19 -9.50
N GLY A 176 -3.29 1.15 -10.83
CA GLY A 176 -4.06 0.20 -11.64
C GLY A 176 -5.56 0.33 -11.35
N ASN A 177 -6.19 -0.72 -10.88
CA ASN A 177 -7.59 -0.75 -10.48
C ASN A 177 -7.81 -0.52 -8.97
N THR A 178 -6.74 -0.41 -8.18
CA THR A 178 -6.82 -0.28 -6.73
C THR A 178 -6.88 1.20 -6.34
N THR A 179 -7.95 1.61 -5.68
CA THR A 179 -8.18 2.97 -5.18
C THR A 179 -7.72 3.13 -3.74
N PHE A 180 -7.26 4.33 -3.38
CA PHE A 180 -6.89 4.72 -2.03
C PHE A 180 -7.83 5.82 -1.55
N LYS A 181 -8.46 5.62 -0.39
CA LYS A 181 -9.28 6.63 0.29
C LYS A 181 -8.69 6.95 1.64
N TYR A 182 -8.88 8.17 2.08
CA TYR A 182 -8.31 8.72 3.31
C TYR A 182 -9.38 9.17 4.29
N HIS A 183 -9.06 9.20 5.55
CA HIS A 183 -9.93 9.78 6.57
C HIS A 183 -10.00 11.31 6.41
N ASN A 184 -11.22 11.81 6.26
CA ASN A 184 -11.53 13.23 6.09
C ASN A 184 -11.35 14.01 7.40
N LEU A 185 -11.41 15.34 7.28
CA LEU A 185 -11.45 16.27 8.39
C LEU A 185 -12.80 16.16 9.12
N HIS A 186 -12.96 15.12 9.91
CA HIS A 186 -14.11 14.90 10.77
C HIS A 186 -13.69 15.05 12.24
N ARG A 187 -14.60 15.46 13.14
CA ARG A 187 -14.29 15.68 14.56
C ARG A 187 -13.51 14.52 15.19
N ASN A 188 -13.99 13.30 15.02
CA ASN A 188 -13.34 12.12 15.59
C ASN A 188 -11.98 11.83 14.98
N SER A 189 -11.79 12.12 13.68
CA SER A 189 -10.49 11.93 12.99
C SER A 189 -9.46 12.94 13.46
N ILE A 190 -9.88 14.18 13.78
CA ILE A 190 -9.02 15.25 14.28
C ILE A 190 -8.54 14.90 15.68
N SER A 191 -9.48 14.66 16.60
CA SER A 191 -9.14 14.41 18.01
C SER A 191 -8.34 13.13 18.20
N ALA A 192 -8.56 12.10 17.35
CA ALA A 192 -7.81 10.85 17.37
C ALA A 192 -6.54 10.87 16.50
N ASN A 193 -6.21 12.00 15.86
CA ASN A 193 -5.00 12.19 15.03
C ASN A 193 -4.82 11.15 13.90
N TYR A 194 -5.89 10.86 13.16
CA TYR A 194 -5.81 10.00 11.96
C TYR A 194 -6.36 10.64 10.68
N VAL A 195 -6.56 11.98 10.67
CA VAL A 195 -6.88 12.73 9.43
C VAL A 195 -5.80 12.49 8.39
N GLY A 196 -6.20 12.17 7.16
CA GLY A 196 -5.28 11.89 6.07
C GLY A 196 -4.57 10.53 6.13
N LYS A 197 -4.82 9.71 7.16
CA LYS A 197 -4.43 8.30 7.14
C LYS A 197 -5.34 7.51 6.18
N ILE A 198 -4.82 6.42 5.65
CA ILE A 198 -5.56 5.57 4.72
C ILE A 198 -6.76 4.95 5.44
N LYS A 199 -7.94 5.10 4.80
CA LYS A 199 -9.23 4.57 5.25
C LYS A 199 -9.63 3.31 4.49
N GLU A 200 -9.25 3.22 3.22
CA GLU A 200 -9.66 2.13 2.34
C GLU A 200 -8.63 1.91 1.22
N ILE A 201 -8.34 0.67 0.89
CA ILE A 201 -7.54 0.25 -0.27
C ILE A 201 -8.37 -0.75 -1.05
N GLY A 202 -8.83 -0.37 -2.26
CA GLY A 202 -9.82 -1.15 -3.00
C GLY A 202 -11.10 -1.33 -2.19
N SER A 203 -11.44 -2.56 -1.84
CA SER A 203 -12.58 -2.90 -0.95
C SER A 203 -12.17 -3.13 0.51
N LEU A 204 -10.88 -3.01 0.82
CA LEU A 204 -10.35 -3.31 2.15
C LEU A 204 -10.43 -2.09 3.05
N LYS A 205 -11.25 -2.13 4.09
CA LYS A 205 -11.41 -1.05 5.06
C LYS A 205 -10.34 -1.10 6.14
N ILE A 206 -9.85 0.07 6.52
CA ILE A 206 -8.85 0.27 7.58
C ILE A 206 -9.44 1.25 8.60
N ASN A 207 -9.55 0.82 9.83
CA ASN A 207 -10.14 1.62 10.90
C ASN A 207 -9.13 1.84 12.03
N TYR A 208 -9.27 2.99 12.69
CA TYR A 208 -8.46 3.40 13.84
C TYR A 208 -9.34 3.57 15.08
N ASN A 209 -8.76 3.44 16.26
CA ASN A 209 -9.45 3.67 17.51
C ASN A 209 -9.77 5.17 17.65
N GLU A 210 -11.05 5.48 17.81
CA GLU A 210 -11.56 6.85 17.91
C GLU A 210 -11.32 7.43 19.32
N ASP A 211 -11.45 8.76 19.43
CA ASP A 211 -11.33 9.50 20.68
C ASP A 211 -12.61 9.43 21.50
N TYR A 212 -12.95 8.22 21.91
CA TYR A 212 -13.98 8.02 22.94
C TYR A 212 -13.31 7.87 24.30
N SER A 213 -13.97 8.32 25.38
CA SER A 213 -13.48 8.24 26.76
C SER A 213 -12.92 6.86 27.11
N ALA A 214 -13.60 5.80 26.65
CA ALA A 214 -13.15 4.43 26.83
C ALA A 214 -11.81 4.10 26.15
N ASN A 215 -11.49 4.72 24.99
CA ASN A 215 -10.23 4.52 24.28
C ASN A 215 -9.13 5.44 24.83
N VAL A 216 -9.46 6.66 25.21
CA VAL A 216 -8.54 7.61 25.88
C VAL A 216 -7.98 6.96 27.14
N ASN A 217 -8.87 6.48 28.01
CA ASN A 217 -8.47 5.81 29.27
C ASN A 217 -7.64 4.52 29.04
N LYS A 218 -7.73 3.93 27.86
CA LYS A 218 -6.98 2.71 27.49
C LYS A 218 -5.64 3.02 26.78
N GLY A 219 -5.38 4.28 26.40
CA GLY A 219 -4.11 4.69 25.79
C GLY A 219 -3.89 4.22 24.35
N PHE A 220 -4.96 3.96 23.58
CA PHE A 220 -4.82 3.53 22.18
C PHE A 220 -5.63 4.33 21.15
N VAL A 221 -6.04 5.55 21.49
CA VAL A 221 -6.63 6.50 20.55
C VAL A 221 -5.71 6.74 19.35
N GLY A 222 -6.26 6.70 18.14
CA GLY A 222 -5.53 6.89 16.89
C GLY A 222 -4.67 5.70 16.44
N LYS A 223 -4.61 4.63 17.24
CA LYS A 223 -3.96 3.39 16.85
C LYS A 223 -4.86 2.54 15.95
N LEU A 224 -4.25 1.70 15.14
CA LEU A 224 -4.93 0.78 14.23
C LEU A 224 -5.91 -0.11 15.02
N LYS A 225 -7.17 -0.15 14.58
CA LYS A 225 -8.22 -0.97 15.18
C LYS A 225 -8.40 -2.27 14.43
N ASN A 226 -8.59 -2.18 13.12
CA ASN A 226 -8.67 -3.36 12.25
C ASN A 226 -8.32 -3.04 10.80
N ILE A 227 -7.89 -4.07 10.07
CA ILE A 227 -7.78 -4.10 8.62
C ILE A 227 -8.70 -5.23 8.15
N GLY A 228 -9.75 -4.91 7.40
CA GLY A 228 -10.76 -5.92 7.04
C GLY A 228 -11.29 -6.65 8.28
N ASN A 229 -11.15 -7.97 8.29
CA ASN A 229 -11.59 -8.85 9.38
C ASN A 229 -10.51 -9.10 10.44
N VAL A 230 -9.31 -8.54 10.30
CA VAL A 230 -8.21 -8.70 11.24
C VAL A 230 -8.21 -7.57 12.26
N ASN A 231 -8.27 -7.89 13.53
CA ASN A 231 -8.34 -6.94 14.64
C ASN A 231 -7.00 -6.84 15.36
N PHE A 232 -6.64 -5.62 15.77
CA PHE A 232 -5.45 -5.29 16.54
C PHE A 232 -5.86 -4.99 17.97
N ASN A 233 -5.38 -5.79 18.91
CA ASN A 233 -5.71 -5.68 20.32
C ASN A 233 -4.56 -5.03 21.09
N TYR A 234 -4.92 -4.23 22.08
CA TYR A 234 -3.97 -3.51 22.93
C TYR A 234 -4.29 -3.76 24.41
N PHE A 235 -3.27 -3.75 25.25
CA PHE A 235 -3.45 -3.86 26.69
C PHE A 235 -4.29 -2.71 27.22
N LYS A 236 -5.41 -3.06 27.88
CA LYS A 236 -6.34 -2.08 28.44
C LYS A 236 -5.76 -1.44 29.71
N ASN A 237 -6.25 -0.27 30.04
CA ASN A 237 -5.94 0.40 31.29
C ASN A 237 -6.56 -0.38 32.48
N THR A 238 -5.76 -1.22 33.11
CA THR A 238 -6.06 -1.91 34.37
C THR A 238 -4.95 -1.57 35.35
N TYR A 239 -5.22 -1.76 36.65
CA TYR A 239 -4.20 -1.50 37.67
C TYR A 239 -2.88 -2.22 37.38
N ASN A 240 -2.92 -3.50 37.05
CA ASN A 240 -1.73 -4.30 36.76
C ASN A 240 -0.99 -3.82 35.49
N ASN A 241 -1.72 -3.48 34.43
CA ASN A 241 -1.11 -3.00 33.19
C ASN A 241 -0.47 -1.61 33.36
N ASN A 242 -1.07 -0.75 34.17
CA ASN A 242 -0.51 0.55 34.49
C ASN A 242 0.76 0.42 35.33
N ALA A 243 0.73 -0.39 36.37
CA ALA A 243 1.90 -0.65 37.20
C ALA A 243 3.07 -1.25 36.40
N SER A 244 2.76 -2.06 35.39
CA SER A 244 3.76 -2.67 34.49
C SER A 244 4.14 -1.75 33.30
N GLY A 245 3.52 -0.58 33.13
CA GLY A 245 3.78 0.34 32.03
C GLY A 245 3.43 -0.23 30.63
N ILE A 246 2.50 -1.18 30.53
CA ILE A 246 2.09 -1.84 29.28
C ILE A 246 0.76 -1.35 28.72
N THR A 247 0.02 -0.51 29.45
CA THR A 247 -1.24 0.06 28.98
C THR A 247 -1.08 0.71 27.61
N GLY A 248 -1.95 0.36 26.68
CA GLY A 248 -1.92 0.83 25.30
C GLY A 248 -0.84 0.19 24.41
N LYS A 249 0.03 -0.67 24.94
CA LYS A 249 0.95 -1.44 24.11
C LYS A 249 0.19 -2.53 23.34
N PHE A 250 0.75 -2.94 22.22
CA PHE A 250 0.21 -4.02 21.40
C PHE A 250 0.15 -5.33 22.20
N GLN A 251 -0.94 -6.06 22.03
CA GLN A 251 -1.19 -7.32 22.74
C GLN A 251 -1.25 -8.50 21.77
N SER A 252 -2.10 -8.43 20.75
CA SER A 252 -2.30 -9.52 19.82
C SER A 252 -3.03 -9.09 18.55
N ILE A 253 -2.93 -9.94 17.52
CA ILE A 253 -3.76 -9.89 16.32
C ILE A 253 -4.77 -11.04 16.41
N THR A 254 -6.04 -10.79 16.07
CA THR A 254 -7.09 -11.78 16.00
C THR A 254 -7.90 -11.66 14.72
N GLY A 255 -8.51 -12.76 14.28
CA GLY A 255 -9.20 -12.83 13.00
C GLY A 255 -8.27 -13.24 11.86
N ALA A 256 -8.84 -13.44 10.69
CA ALA A 256 -8.12 -13.77 9.45
C ALA A 256 -8.81 -13.12 8.27
N ASP A 257 -8.01 -12.77 7.26
CA ASP A 257 -8.48 -12.22 6.00
C ASP A 257 -7.49 -12.63 4.90
N ASN A 258 -7.95 -13.37 3.92
CA ASN A 258 -7.12 -13.92 2.85
C ASN A 258 -6.78 -12.93 1.73
N ARG A 259 -7.26 -11.68 1.83
CA ARG A 259 -7.01 -10.64 0.83
C ARG A 259 -5.65 -9.96 0.98
N PHE A 260 -4.99 -10.15 2.12
CA PHE A 260 -3.72 -9.48 2.42
C PHE A 260 -2.87 -10.28 3.42
N VAL A 261 -1.60 -9.87 3.53
CA VAL A 261 -0.66 -10.34 4.56
C VAL A 261 -0.26 -9.21 5.50
N ILE A 262 0.10 -9.53 6.74
CA ILE A 262 0.63 -8.59 7.74
C ILE A 262 2.00 -9.08 8.18
N TYR A 263 2.97 -8.16 8.28
CA TYR A 263 4.33 -8.40 8.73
C TYR A 263 4.62 -7.69 10.04
#